data_c35687b791bb5fd35d5956708c01c4fb
#
_entry.id   c35687b791bb5fd35d5956708c01c4fb
#
_cell.length_a   1.000
_cell.length_b   1.000
_cell.length_c   1.000
_cell.angle_alpha   90.00
_cell.angle_beta   90.00
_cell.angle_gamma   90.00
#
_symmetry.space_group_name_H-M   'P 1'
#
loop_
_entity.id
_entity.type
_entity.pdbx_description
1 polymer ?
#
loop_
_entity_poly.entity_id
_entity_poly.type
_entity_poly.pdbx_seq_one_letter_code
_entity_poly.pdbx_strand_id
1 'polypeptide(L)'
;MYSSHPLKIKQSAAIVLCLLIGSALTGCSGEPEVTREPAQDVVSSSSSSSSIPESSEESESSEPISKPESVAESSESSEPEPDSYLQQLTDSMSLEQKVGQMFIARCPVENAAEDAAEYHLGGYILFARDFESNDPQLVTNNIQSYQDAADIPMLIGVDEEGGTVNRVSRYSAFRETPFLSPQELYASGGWELIQTDTAEKSQLLLGLGINVNFAPVCDVSQNPEDFIYERSFGADAFQTAEYVKTVVTVMKQEGIGSVLKHFPGYGNNSDTHTGIAHDERSFDTFSDSDFIPFQAGIDAGADMVLVSHNIVSCMDSEKPASLSPTVHDILRNRLGFDGVIMTDDLSMDGIRDFTDDQQAAVMAVLAGNDLICCTDYQTQIPAVIEAAASGEISEQMIDEAVMRILKMKQSLGLLETDSENS
;
A
#
# COMPACT_ATOMS: atom_id res chain seq x y z
N MET A 1 -23.28 -57.23 22.10
CA MET A 1 -22.12 -58.08 21.79
C MET A 1 -21.62 -57.68 20.40
N TYR A 2 -20.60 -56.85 20.34
CA TYR A 2 -19.58 -56.88 19.30
C TYR A 2 -18.38 -56.05 19.78
N SER A 3 -17.26 -56.67 19.66
CA SER A 3 -15.97 -56.44 20.29
C SER A 3 -15.21 -55.28 19.66
N SER A 4 -14.66 -54.41 20.49
CA SER A 4 -13.67 -53.38 20.17
C SER A 4 -12.26 -53.97 20.05
N HIS A 5 -11.54 -53.64 18.96
CA HIS A 5 -10.11 -53.87 18.87
C HIS A 5 -9.39 -52.52 18.60
N PRO A 6 -8.35 -52.18 19.36
CA PRO A 6 -7.56 -50.98 19.10
C PRO A 6 -6.39 -51.29 18.15
N LEU A 7 -6.22 -50.42 17.16
CA LEU A 7 -5.06 -50.42 16.24
C LEU A 7 -3.86 -49.76 16.94
N LYS A 8 -2.75 -50.48 17.02
CA LYS A 8 -1.46 -50.02 17.53
C LYS A 8 -0.71 -49.29 16.42
N ILE A 9 -0.37 -48.00 16.62
CA ILE A 9 0.53 -47.24 15.81
C ILE A 9 1.97 -47.49 16.29
N LYS A 10 2.85 -47.95 15.36
CA LYS A 10 4.29 -48.14 15.58
C LYS A 10 4.99 -46.79 15.30
N GLN A 11 5.63 -46.26 16.31
CA GLN A 11 6.63 -45.17 16.15
C GLN A 11 7.93 -45.80 15.72
N SER A 12 8.50 -45.29 14.58
CA SER A 12 9.87 -45.58 14.15
C SER A 12 10.71 -44.34 14.44
N ALA A 13 11.64 -44.49 15.37
CA ALA A 13 12.70 -43.52 15.65
C ALA A 13 13.81 -43.66 14.63
N ALA A 14 14.17 -42.60 13.92
CA ALA A 14 15.36 -42.51 13.10
C ALA A 14 16.43 -41.73 13.88
N ILE A 15 17.52 -42.41 14.19
CA ILE A 15 18.73 -41.88 14.82
C ILE A 15 19.60 -41.32 13.68
N VAL A 16 19.90 -39.99 13.70
CA VAL A 16 20.92 -39.39 12.83
C VAL A 16 22.21 -39.21 13.64
N LEU A 17 23.27 -39.86 13.17
CA LEU A 17 24.60 -39.83 13.72
C LEU A 17 25.38 -38.67 13.11
N CYS A 18 25.77 -37.67 13.93
CA CYS A 18 26.70 -36.59 13.53
C CYS A 18 28.15 -37.07 13.61
N LEU A 19 28.87 -37.05 12.50
CA LEU A 19 30.31 -37.21 12.45
C LEU A 19 30.97 -35.82 12.41
N LEU A 20 31.72 -35.52 13.46
CA LEU A 20 32.65 -34.38 13.56
C LEU A 20 33.98 -34.80 12.90
N ILE A 21 34.43 -34.02 11.90
CA ILE A 21 35.82 -34.05 11.45
C ILE A 21 36.38 -32.64 11.65
N GLY A 22 37.27 -32.53 12.62
CA GLY A 22 38.12 -31.37 12.81
C GLY A 22 39.37 -31.44 11.94
N SER A 23 39.79 -30.31 11.40
CA SER A 23 41.16 -30.12 10.90
C SER A 23 41.58 -28.69 11.19
N ALA A 24 42.52 -28.58 12.11
CA ALA A 24 43.28 -27.37 12.36
C ALA A 24 44.45 -27.28 11.36
N LEU A 25 44.69 -26.09 10.83
CA LEU A 25 46.03 -25.71 10.33
C LEU A 25 46.25 -24.21 10.58
N THR A 26 47.31 -23.96 11.30
CA THR A 26 47.99 -22.72 11.64
C THR A 26 48.77 -22.16 10.46
N GLY A 27 48.89 -20.80 10.38
CA GLY A 27 49.96 -20.21 9.58
C GLY A 27 49.84 -18.71 9.33
N CYS A 28 50.44 -17.92 10.18
CA CYS A 28 51.28 -16.72 10.04
C CYS A 28 51.00 -15.61 9.03
N SER A 29 50.72 -14.43 9.57
CA SER A 29 51.49 -13.14 9.48
C SER A 29 51.73 -12.49 8.12
N GLY A 30 51.40 -11.20 8.04
CA GLY A 30 52.01 -10.25 7.12
C GLY A 30 51.14 -9.01 6.85
N GLU A 31 51.20 -7.98 7.75
CA GLU A 31 50.89 -6.62 7.40
C GLU A 31 51.94 -6.05 6.46
N PRO A 32 51.59 -5.06 5.65
CA PRO A 32 52.40 -3.85 5.68
C PRO A 32 51.57 -2.59 5.83
N GLU A 33 51.99 -1.83 6.82
CA GLU A 33 51.82 -0.43 7.07
C GLU A 33 52.22 0.41 5.84
N VAL A 34 51.38 1.36 5.41
CA VAL A 34 51.80 2.50 4.57
C VAL A 34 51.23 3.78 5.12
N THR A 35 52.17 4.54 5.53
CA THR A 35 52.27 5.88 6.08
C THR A 35 51.40 6.93 5.40
N ARG A 36 50.85 7.81 6.27
CA ARG A 36 50.35 9.16 5.96
C ARG A 36 51.49 10.11 5.64
N GLU A 37 51.28 11.03 4.74
CA GLU A 37 51.70 12.42 4.88
C GLU A 37 50.83 13.38 4.03
N PRO A 38 50.67 14.64 4.44
CA PRO A 38 49.68 15.59 3.98
C PRO A 38 50.28 16.70 3.10
N ALA A 39 49.48 17.32 2.25
CA ALA A 39 49.78 18.64 1.65
C ALA A 39 48.48 19.21 1.14
N GLN A 40 48.11 20.31 1.38
CA GLN A 40 48.45 21.74 1.53
C GLN A 40 47.37 22.54 0.82
N ASP A 41 46.88 23.52 1.56
CA ASP A 41 46.02 24.63 1.17
C ASP A 41 46.53 25.39 -0.05
N VAL A 42 45.63 25.78 -0.96
CA VAL A 42 45.80 27.02 -1.72
C VAL A 42 44.48 27.79 -1.71
N VAL A 43 44.53 28.88 -0.96
CA VAL A 43 43.61 30.00 -0.98
C VAL A 43 43.89 30.84 -2.23
N SER A 44 42.88 31.25 -3.00
CA SER A 44 42.91 32.56 -3.65
C SER A 44 41.50 33.06 -3.96
N SER A 45 41.24 34.15 -3.34
CA SER A 45 40.18 35.12 -3.48
C SER A 45 40.19 35.84 -4.84
N SER A 46 39.01 36.15 -5.38
CA SER A 46 38.78 37.50 -5.94
C SER A 46 37.27 37.77 -6.11
N SER A 47 36.88 38.82 -5.47
CA SER A 47 35.66 39.59 -5.56
C SER A 47 35.57 40.38 -6.88
N SER A 48 34.35 40.53 -7.42
CA SER A 48 33.94 41.80 -8.03
C SER A 48 32.43 41.93 -8.15
N SER A 49 31.98 43.01 -7.58
CA SER A 49 30.68 43.65 -7.58
C SER A 49 30.41 44.42 -8.89
N SER A 50 29.12 44.54 -9.26
CA SER A 50 28.49 45.80 -9.80
C SER A 50 27.07 45.41 -10.26
N SER A 51 26.04 45.94 -9.72
CA SER A 51 25.41 47.29 -9.73
C SER A 51 24.14 47.27 -10.61
N ILE A 52 23.04 47.58 -9.95
CA ILE A 52 21.70 47.94 -10.45
C ILE A 52 21.77 49.27 -11.21
N PRO A 53 20.83 49.53 -12.13
CA PRO A 53 20.07 50.76 -11.92
C PRO A 53 18.54 50.61 -12.04
N GLU A 54 17.93 51.34 -11.19
CA GLU A 54 16.56 51.80 -11.06
C GLU A 54 16.31 53.00 -11.99
N SER A 55 15.09 53.15 -12.53
CA SER A 55 14.36 54.42 -12.71
C SER A 55 13.04 54.10 -13.46
N SER A 56 11.89 54.33 -12.90
CA SER A 56 11.08 55.52 -12.59
C SER A 56 10.13 55.93 -13.71
N GLU A 57 8.81 55.90 -13.30
CA GLU A 57 7.75 56.92 -13.48
C GLU A 57 7.27 57.25 -14.91
N GLU A 58 6.06 57.52 -15.21
CA GLU A 58 4.79 58.07 -14.72
C GLU A 58 3.84 58.06 -15.93
N SER A 59 2.57 58.11 -16.00
CA SER A 59 1.43 58.67 -15.36
C SER A 59 0.20 58.61 -16.28
N GLU A 60 -0.96 58.54 -15.64
CA GLU A 60 -2.28 59.14 -15.94
C GLU A 60 -2.93 59.08 -17.33
N SER A 61 -4.20 58.66 -17.48
CA SER A 61 -5.42 59.41 -17.15
C SER A 61 -6.71 58.78 -17.73
N SER A 62 -7.74 58.87 -16.90
CA SER A 62 -9.14 59.21 -17.17
C SER A 62 -10.11 58.35 -17.96
N GLU A 63 -11.17 58.02 -17.26
CA GLU A 63 -12.55 57.59 -17.51
C GLU A 63 -13.36 58.39 -18.58
N PRO A 64 -14.67 58.12 -18.77
CA PRO A 64 -15.57 56.97 -18.59
C PRO A 64 -16.64 56.82 -19.73
N ILE A 65 -17.72 56.02 -19.42
CA ILE A 65 -19.10 55.97 -20.03
C ILE A 65 -19.29 54.82 -21.05
N SER A 66 -20.21 53.86 -20.89
CA SER A 66 -21.61 53.79 -20.47
C SER A 66 -22.12 52.35 -20.57
N LYS A 67 -23.07 52.01 -19.66
CA LYS A 67 -23.96 50.86 -19.78
C LYS A 67 -25.00 51.05 -20.88
N PRO A 68 -25.58 49.98 -21.46
CA PRO A 68 -26.83 49.53 -20.88
C PRO A 68 -27.04 47.99 -20.78
N GLU A 69 -27.94 47.66 -19.89
CA GLU A 69 -28.54 46.38 -19.55
C GLU A 69 -29.08 45.60 -20.74
N SER A 70 -28.90 44.26 -20.67
CA SER A 70 -29.99 43.34 -20.95
C SER A 70 -29.79 42.07 -20.15
N VAL A 71 -30.69 41.81 -19.24
CA VAL A 71 -30.89 40.62 -18.44
C VAL A 71 -31.27 39.48 -19.41
N ALA A 72 -30.49 38.43 -19.41
CA ALA A 72 -30.96 37.11 -19.80
C ALA A 72 -30.56 36.18 -18.65
N GLU A 73 -31.53 35.81 -17.82
CA GLU A 73 -31.46 34.66 -16.95
C GLU A 73 -31.26 33.43 -17.81
N SER A 74 -30.00 32.97 -17.85
CA SER A 74 -29.71 31.60 -18.19
C SER A 74 -29.81 30.80 -16.90
N SER A 75 -30.84 29.97 -16.80
CA SER A 75 -30.91 28.88 -15.85
C SER A 75 -29.73 27.97 -16.09
N GLU A 76 -28.64 28.16 -15.34
CA GLU A 76 -27.62 27.15 -15.15
C GLU A 76 -28.30 25.99 -14.46
N SER A 77 -28.56 24.93 -15.22
CA SER A 77 -28.71 23.61 -14.65
C SER A 77 -27.32 23.25 -14.11
N SER A 78 -27.12 23.43 -12.81
CA SER A 78 -25.94 22.91 -12.12
C SER A 78 -25.98 21.39 -12.28
N GLU A 79 -25.06 20.85 -13.10
CA GLU A 79 -24.71 19.43 -13.01
C GLU A 79 -24.35 19.16 -11.54
N PRO A 80 -24.90 18.11 -10.93
CA PRO A 80 -24.54 17.77 -9.55
C PRO A 80 -23.04 17.53 -9.49
N GLU A 81 -22.35 18.18 -8.54
CA GLU A 81 -20.93 17.93 -8.29
C GLU A 81 -20.72 16.42 -8.04
N PRO A 82 -19.66 15.79 -8.59
CA PRO A 82 -19.40 14.35 -8.43
C PRO A 82 -19.43 13.86 -6.98
N ASP A 83 -19.08 14.74 -6.02
CA ASP A 83 -19.12 14.47 -4.60
C ASP A 83 -20.55 14.34 -4.04
N SER A 84 -21.59 14.83 -4.75
CA SER A 84 -22.97 14.81 -4.22
C SER A 84 -23.56 13.39 -4.18
N TYR A 85 -23.26 12.55 -5.16
CA TYR A 85 -23.70 11.14 -5.18
C TYR A 85 -23.05 10.33 -4.07
N LEU A 86 -21.72 10.40 -3.96
CA LEU A 86 -20.98 9.67 -2.93
C LEU A 86 -21.35 10.14 -1.51
N GLN A 87 -21.63 11.45 -1.35
CA GLN A 87 -22.12 11.97 -0.07
C GLN A 87 -23.49 11.41 0.27
N GLN A 88 -24.44 11.39 -0.68
CA GLN A 88 -25.76 10.80 -0.46
C GLN A 88 -25.67 9.30 -0.17
N LEU A 89 -24.78 8.57 -0.85
CA LEU A 89 -24.53 7.17 -0.58
C LEU A 89 -24.02 6.99 0.84
N THR A 90 -23.00 7.74 1.26
CA THR A 90 -22.43 7.69 2.62
C THR A 90 -23.50 8.04 3.68
N ASP A 91 -24.30 9.07 3.46
CA ASP A 91 -25.36 9.49 4.38
C ASP A 91 -26.48 8.44 4.51
N SER A 92 -26.68 7.60 3.50
CA SER A 92 -27.69 6.54 3.50
C SER A 92 -27.24 5.27 4.22
N MET A 93 -25.93 5.09 4.45
CA MET A 93 -25.36 3.90 5.06
C MET A 93 -25.58 3.87 6.57
N SER A 94 -25.86 2.68 7.12
CA SER A 94 -25.81 2.43 8.56
C SER A 94 -24.37 2.47 9.07
N LEU A 95 -24.18 2.57 10.40
CA LEU A 95 -22.86 2.51 11.01
C LEU A 95 -22.14 1.19 10.68
N GLU A 96 -22.85 0.06 10.71
CA GLU A 96 -22.34 -1.27 10.39
C GLU A 96 -21.85 -1.33 8.93
N GLN A 97 -22.62 -0.76 7.99
CA GLN A 97 -22.23 -0.68 6.59
C GLN A 97 -21.00 0.21 6.40
N LYS A 98 -20.96 1.38 7.04
CA LYS A 98 -19.79 2.28 6.98
C LYS A 98 -18.53 1.60 7.51
N VAL A 99 -18.61 0.99 8.69
CA VAL A 99 -17.47 0.30 9.30
C VAL A 99 -17.06 -0.91 8.44
N GLY A 100 -18.01 -1.72 7.94
CA GLY A 100 -17.70 -2.84 7.05
C GLY A 100 -16.91 -2.42 5.81
N GLN A 101 -17.23 -1.26 5.20
CA GLN A 101 -16.47 -0.72 4.07
C GLN A 101 -15.02 -0.38 4.40
N MET A 102 -14.70 -0.10 5.65
CA MET A 102 -13.35 0.18 6.11
C MET A 102 -12.48 -1.09 6.28
N PHE A 103 -12.97 -2.28 5.90
CA PHE A 103 -12.23 -3.52 6.03
C PHE A 103 -12.00 -4.22 4.70
N ILE A 104 -10.74 -4.55 4.41
CA ILE A 104 -10.34 -5.49 3.37
C ILE A 104 -9.84 -6.76 4.07
N ALA A 105 -10.66 -7.79 4.04
CA ALA A 105 -10.43 -9.01 4.79
C ALA A 105 -9.63 -10.02 3.95
N ARG A 106 -8.80 -10.83 4.60
CA ARG A 106 -8.27 -12.03 3.97
C ARG A 106 -9.44 -12.94 3.60
N CYS A 107 -9.60 -13.23 2.30
CA CYS A 107 -10.72 -14.05 1.82
C CYS A 107 -10.80 -15.36 2.62
N PRO A 108 -11.92 -15.68 3.30
CA PRO A 108 -12.05 -16.91 4.06
C PRO A 108 -12.16 -18.12 3.14
N VAL A 109 -11.84 -19.31 3.64
CA VAL A 109 -11.91 -20.56 2.86
C VAL A 109 -13.35 -20.99 2.61
N GLU A 110 -14.23 -20.68 3.56
CA GLU A 110 -15.65 -21.02 3.54
C GLU A 110 -16.48 -19.76 3.80
N ASN A 111 -17.70 -19.70 3.29
CA ASN A 111 -18.70 -18.64 3.52
C ASN A 111 -18.28 -17.23 3.01
N ALA A 112 -17.36 -17.13 2.02
CA ALA A 112 -16.85 -15.84 1.60
C ALA A 112 -17.95 -14.90 1.04
N ALA A 113 -18.96 -15.42 0.35
CA ALA A 113 -20.07 -14.62 -0.14
C ALA A 113 -21.02 -14.21 1.01
N GLU A 114 -21.30 -15.12 1.93
CA GLU A 114 -22.12 -14.86 3.10
C GLU A 114 -21.45 -13.82 4.02
N ASP A 115 -20.14 -13.97 4.28
CA ASP A 115 -19.39 -13.02 5.12
C ASP A 115 -19.27 -11.64 4.47
N ALA A 116 -19.13 -11.56 3.14
CA ALA A 116 -19.13 -10.29 2.41
C ALA A 116 -20.43 -9.51 2.66
N ALA A 117 -21.58 -10.20 2.65
CA ALA A 117 -22.88 -9.60 2.90
C ALA A 117 -23.10 -9.31 4.39
N GLU A 118 -22.77 -10.25 5.30
CA GLU A 118 -23.05 -10.14 6.74
C GLU A 118 -22.25 -9.00 7.40
N TYR A 119 -20.98 -8.85 6.99
CA TYR A 119 -20.08 -7.83 7.55
C TYR A 119 -19.96 -6.58 6.67
N HIS A 120 -20.71 -6.49 5.56
CA HIS A 120 -20.66 -5.37 4.60
C HIS A 120 -19.24 -5.01 4.15
N LEU A 121 -18.39 -6.02 3.91
CA LEU A 121 -16.95 -5.86 3.69
C LEU A 121 -16.61 -4.93 2.53
N GLY A 122 -15.65 -4.03 2.74
CA GLY A 122 -15.10 -3.15 1.72
C GLY A 122 -14.33 -3.89 0.64
N GLY A 123 -13.73 -5.04 0.98
CA GLY A 123 -12.99 -5.84 0.02
C GLY A 123 -12.47 -7.17 0.57
N TYR A 124 -11.88 -7.95 -0.36
CA TYR A 124 -11.08 -9.13 -0.04
C TYR A 124 -9.66 -8.99 -0.59
N ILE A 125 -8.67 -9.45 0.18
CA ILE A 125 -7.33 -9.76 -0.32
C ILE A 125 -7.21 -11.27 -0.55
N LEU A 126 -6.77 -11.66 -1.77
CA LEU A 126 -6.59 -13.04 -2.19
C LEU A 126 -5.13 -13.46 -2.05
N PHE A 127 -4.92 -14.69 -1.63
CA PHE A 127 -3.60 -15.28 -1.45
C PHE A 127 -3.38 -16.46 -2.41
N ALA A 128 -2.16 -16.99 -2.45
CA ALA A 128 -1.82 -18.11 -3.33
C ALA A 128 -2.79 -19.32 -3.21
N ARG A 129 -3.34 -19.58 -2.02
CA ARG A 129 -4.31 -20.66 -1.80
C ARG A 129 -5.60 -20.52 -2.60
N ASP A 130 -6.00 -19.29 -2.90
CA ASP A 130 -7.25 -18.99 -3.60
C ASP A 130 -7.13 -19.32 -5.12
N PHE A 131 -5.91 -19.57 -5.59
CA PHE A 131 -5.56 -19.94 -6.96
C PHE A 131 -5.07 -21.39 -7.11
N GLU A 132 -5.01 -22.18 -6.02
CA GLU A 132 -4.50 -23.56 -6.02
C GLU A 132 -5.32 -24.51 -6.89
N SER A 133 -6.58 -24.21 -7.15
CA SER A 133 -7.41 -24.96 -8.10
C SER A 133 -6.80 -25.00 -9.51
N ASN A 134 -5.93 -24.03 -9.83
CA ASN A 134 -5.34 -23.83 -11.15
C ASN A 134 -6.42 -23.73 -12.26
N ASP A 135 -7.56 -23.14 -11.92
CA ASP A 135 -8.75 -22.98 -12.79
C ASP A 135 -9.19 -21.50 -12.79
N PRO A 136 -8.84 -20.73 -13.85
CA PRO A 136 -9.22 -19.33 -13.96
C PRO A 136 -10.74 -19.08 -13.91
N GLN A 137 -11.53 -19.98 -14.49
CA GLN A 137 -12.99 -19.83 -14.50
C GLN A 137 -13.59 -19.99 -13.11
N LEU A 138 -13.06 -20.93 -12.31
CA LEU A 138 -13.49 -21.10 -10.92
C LEU A 138 -13.18 -19.86 -10.09
N VAL A 139 -11.96 -19.29 -10.23
CA VAL A 139 -11.57 -18.06 -9.53
C VAL A 139 -12.49 -16.90 -9.92
N THR A 140 -12.73 -16.70 -11.23
CA THR A 140 -13.65 -15.65 -11.69
C THR A 140 -15.06 -15.83 -11.13
N ASN A 141 -15.58 -17.06 -11.13
CA ASN A 141 -16.91 -17.35 -10.58
C ASN A 141 -16.99 -17.09 -9.07
N ASN A 142 -15.94 -17.41 -8.33
CA ASN A 142 -15.87 -17.14 -6.89
C ASN A 142 -15.88 -15.62 -6.64
N ILE A 143 -15.03 -14.86 -7.33
CA ILE A 143 -14.99 -13.40 -7.22
C ILE A 143 -16.35 -12.78 -7.57
N GLN A 144 -16.99 -13.26 -8.66
CA GLN A 144 -18.33 -12.79 -9.02
C GLN A 144 -19.36 -13.07 -7.91
N SER A 145 -19.28 -14.23 -7.24
CA SER A 145 -20.20 -14.55 -6.15
C SER A 145 -20.01 -13.61 -4.92
N TYR A 146 -18.79 -13.12 -4.68
CA TYR A 146 -18.54 -12.12 -3.63
C TYR A 146 -19.13 -10.76 -4.00
N GLN A 147 -18.93 -10.36 -5.26
CA GLN A 147 -19.51 -9.11 -5.80
C GLN A 147 -21.04 -9.14 -5.79
N ASP A 148 -21.65 -10.27 -6.18
CA ASP A 148 -23.11 -10.42 -6.22
C ASP A 148 -23.75 -10.40 -4.81
N ALA A 149 -23.00 -10.78 -3.77
CA ALA A 149 -23.46 -10.80 -2.38
C ALA A 149 -23.29 -9.44 -1.68
N ALA A 150 -22.37 -8.60 -2.13
CA ALA A 150 -22.05 -7.32 -1.50
C ALA A 150 -23.05 -6.22 -1.91
N ASP A 151 -23.48 -5.40 -0.95
CA ASP A 151 -24.33 -4.22 -1.21
C ASP A 151 -23.62 -3.13 -2.03
N ILE A 152 -22.32 -2.98 -1.79
CA ILE A 152 -21.43 -2.05 -2.48
C ILE A 152 -20.30 -2.85 -3.10
N PRO A 153 -19.97 -2.67 -4.40
CA PRO A 153 -18.92 -3.44 -5.06
C PRO A 153 -17.62 -3.45 -4.27
N MET A 154 -17.01 -4.63 -4.18
CA MET A 154 -15.85 -4.89 -3.35
C MET A 154 -14.52 -4.55 -4.05
N LEU A 155 -13.55 -4.08 -3.28
CA LEU A 155 -12.15 -4.12 -3.68
C LEU A 155 -11.66 -5.57 -3.60
N ILE A 156 -11.16 -6.12 -4.71
CA ILE A 156 -10.55 -7.45 -4.76
C ILE A 156 -9.08 -7.27 -5.04
N GLY A 157 -8.27 -7.53 -4.04
CA GLY A 157 -6.84 -7.28 -4.07
C GLY A 157 -5.98 -8.54 -4.07
N VAL A 158 -4.75 -8.43 -4.57
CA VAL A 158 -3.75 -9.50 -4.56
C VAL A 158 -2.34 -8.92 -4.56
N ASP A 159 -1.38 -9.63 -3.96
CA ASP A 159 0.05 -9.33 -4.08
C ASP A 159 0.62 -10.01 -5.33
N GLU A 160 0.57 -9.37 -6.48
CA GLU A 160 1.24 -9.83 -7.68
C GLU A 160 2.38 -8.86 -8.02
N GLU A 161 3.44 -8.88 -7.18
CA GLU A 161 4.60 -7.99 -7.31
C GLU A 161 5.51 -8.42 -8.47
N GLY A 162 5.64 -9.72 -8.65
CA GLY A 162 6.65 -10.37 -9.46
C GLY A 162 7.79 -10.96 -8.60
N GLY A 163 8.69 -11.71 -9.20
CA GLY A 163 9.83 -12.33 -8.51
C GLY A 163 9.39 -13.33 -7.44
N THR A 164 9.74 -13.07 -6.18
CA THR A 164 9.42 -13.95 -5.05
C THR A 164 7.96 -13.84 -4.58
N VAL A 165 7.25 -12.77 -4.95
CA VAL A 165 5.87 -12.52 -4.54
C VAL A 165 4.92 -12.58 -5.74
N ASN A 166 4.53 -13.79 -6.09
CA ASN A 166 3.54 -14.12 -7.10
C ASN A 166 2.45 -14.97 -6.47
N ARG A 167 1.19 -14.54 -6.54
CA ARG A 167 0.04 -15.30 -6.03
C ARG A 167 -0.73 -15.98 -7.16
N VAL A 168 -0.88 -15.30 -8.29
CA VAL A 168 -1.64 -15.72 -9.47
C VAL A 168 -0.73 -16.41 -10.49
N SER A 169 0.28 -15.71 -10.98
CA SER A 169 1.14 -16.18 -12.09
C SER A 169 2.04 -17.37 -11.73
N ARG A 170 2.18 -17.70 -10.45
CA ARG A 170 2.87 -18.92 -10.03
C ARG A 170 2.17 -20.21 -10.48
N TYR A 171 0.90 -20.14 -10.88
CA TYR A 171 0.10 -21.26 -11.35
C TYR A 171 -0.04 -21.20 -12.88
N SER A 172 0.34 -22.25 -13.55
CA SER A 172 0.52 -22.28 -15.01
C SER A 172 -0.76 -22.11 -15.83
N ALA A 173 -1.96 -22.32 -15.24
CA ALA A 173 -3.21 -22.07 -15.93
C ALA A 173 -3.52 -20.57 -16.07
N PHE A 174 -2.92 -19.71 -15.24
CA PHE A 174 -3.09 -18.27 -15.33
C PHE A 174 -2.01 -17.62 -16.20
N ARG A 175 -0.76 -18.10 -16.09
CA ARG A 175 0.37 -17.64 -16.91
C ARG A 175 1.41 -18.76 -17.03
N GLU A 176 1.97 -18.95 -18.22
CA GLU A 176 2.92 -20.04 -18.50
C GLU A 176 4.17 -19.97 -17.60
N THR A 177 4.66 -18.75 -17.34
CA THR A 177 5.81 -18.48 -16.45
C THR A 177 5.45 -17.35 -15.48
N PRO A 178 5.86 -17.42 -14.19
CA PRO A 178 5.62 -16.34 -13.24
C PRO A 178 6.19 -15.00 -13.72
N PHE A 179 5.62 -13.89 -13.26
CA PHE A 179 6.18 -12.55 -13.48
C PHE A 179 7.54 -12.41 -12.82
N LEU A 180 8.46 -11.75 -13.50
CA LEU A 180 9.81 -11.49 -13.02
C LEU A 180 9.82 -10.40 -11.95
N SER A 181 10.89 -10.35 -11.14
CA SER A 181 11.13 -9.26 -10.20
C SER A 181 11.39 -7.94 -10.94
N PRO A 182 11.15 -6.78 -10.29
CA PRO A 182 11.47 -5.47 -10.87
C PRO A 182 12.93 -5.35 -11.33
N GLN A 183 13.86 -5.94 -10.58
CA GLN A 183 15.30 -5.98 -10.93
C GLN A 183 15.56 -6.77 -12.20
N GLU A 184 14.97 -7.99 -12.31
CA GLU A 184 15.13 -8.84 -13.49
C GLU A 184 14.49 -8.23 -14.73
N LEU A 185 13.34 -7.59 -14.62
CA LEU A 185 12.67 -6.87 -15.70
C LEU A 185 13.57 -5.74 -16.22
N TYR A 186 14.06 -4.89 -15.31
CA TYR A 186 14.92 -3.78 -15.71
C TYR A 186 16.24 -4.26 -16.34
N ALA A 187 16.87 -5.28 -15.79
CA ALA A 187 18.09 -5.87 -16.33
C ALA A 187 17.88 -6.51 -17.72
N SER A 188 16.68 -7.03 -17.98
CA SER A 188 16.35 -7.75 -19.23
C SER A 188 15.88 -6.83 -20.35
N GLY A 189 15.21 -5.71 -20.05
CA GLY A 189 14.61 -4.84 -21.08
C GLY A 189 14.35 -3.40 -20.65
N GLY A 190 14.88 -2.96 -19.51
CA GLY A 190 14.77 -1.59 -19.05
C GLY A 190 13.32 -1.15 -18.79
N TRP A 191 13.08 0.14 -18.94
CA TRP A 191 11.76 0.75 -18.68
C TRP A 191 10.66 0.23 -19.59
N GLU A 192 10.95 -0.10 -20.84
CA GLU A 192 9.97 -0.63 -21.78
C GLU A 192 9.42 -1.98 -21.32
N LEU A 193 10.29 -2.86 -20.79
CA LEU A 193 9.85 -4.15 -20.28
C LEU A 193 9.05 -4.00 -18.97
N ILE A 194 9.42 -3.08 -18.08
CA ILE A 194 8.63 -2.77 -16.88
C ILE A 194 7.22 -2.30 -17.27
N GLN A 195 7.08 -1.41 -18.26
CA GLN A 195 5.79 -0.91 -18.71
C GLN A 195 4.92 -2.04 -19.29
N THR A 196 5.49 -2.85 -20.19
CA THR A 196 4.76 -3.95 -20.85
C THR A 196 4.37 -5.06 -19.88
N ASP A 197 5.26 -5.42 -18.94
CA ASP A 197 4.98 -6.39 -17.87
C ASP A 197 3.88 -5.88 -16.93
N THR A 198 3.92 -4.62 -16.54
CA THR A 198 2.90 -4.00 -15.68
C THR A 198 1.53 -4.01 -16.38
N ALA A 199 1.47 -3.68 -17.67
CA ALA A 199 0.23 -3.72 -18.44
C ALA A 199 -0.30 -5.17 -18.57
N GLU A 200 0.55 -6.15 -18.91
CA GLU A 200 0.17 -7.57 -18.98
C GLU A 200 -0.38 -8.07 -17.63
N LYS A 201 0.31 -7.73 -16.55
CA LYS A 201 -0.09 -8.07 -15.17
C LYS A 201 -1.45 -7.49 -14.81
N SER A 202 -1.65 -6.21 -15.09
CA SER A 202 -2.93 -5.51 -14.85
C SER A 202 -4.08 -6.15 -15.62
N GLN A 203 -3.88 -6.44 -16.91
CA GLN A 203 -4.88 -7.08 -17.76
C GLN A 203 -5.21 -8.51 -17.30
N LEU A 204 -4.20 -9.29 -16.86
CA LEU A 204 -4.42 -10.62 -16.30
C LEU A 204 -5.31 -10.54 -15.05
N LEU A 205 -5.00 -9.63 -14.12
CA LEU A 205 -5.73 -9.48 -12.87
C LEU A 205 -7.16 -9.00 -13.10
N LEU A 206 -7.34 -7.96 -13.92
CA LEU A 206 -8.67 -7.45 -14.29
C LEU A 206 -9.52 -8.52 -15.00
N GLY A 207 -8.90 -9.34 -15.85
CA GLY A 207 -9.56 -10.46 -16.52
C GLY A 207 -10.11 -11.54 -15.58
N LEU A 208 -9.60 -11.60 -14.34
CA LEU A 208 -10.08 -12.49 -13.27
C LEU A 208 -11.11 -11.81 -12.35
N GLY A 209 -11.33 -10.49 -12.49
CA GLY A 209 -12.17 -9.69 -11.60
C GLY A 209 -11.41 -9.10 -10.41
N ILE A 210 -10.07 -9.18 -10.39
CA ILE A 210 -9.20 -8.56 -9.38
C ILE A 210 -8.96 -7.11 -9.81
N ASN A 211 -9.35 -6.15 -8.99
CA ASN A 211 -9.34 -4.73 -9.31
C ASN A 211 -8.29 -3.91 -8.55
N VAL A 212 -7.50 -4.54 -7.69
CA VAL A 212 -6.37 -3.92 -6.97
C VAL A 212 -5.17 -4.85 -6.99
N ASN A 213 -4.00 -4.33 -7.37
CA ASN A 213 -2.73 -5.01 -7.15
C ASN A 213 -1.95 -4.32 -6.02
N PHE A 214 -1.57 -5.07 -4.99
CA PHE A 214 -0.75 -4.58 -3.87
C PHE A 214 0.71 -4.39 -4.33
N ALA A 215 0.91 -3.46 -5.23
CA ALA A 215 2.14 -3.03 -5.88
C ALA A 215 2.02 -1.55 -6.30
N PRO A 216 3.16 -0.85 -6.50
CA PRO A 216 4.55 -1.29 -6.42
C PRO A 216 5.15 -1.28 -5.01
N VAL A 217 6.23 -2.03 -4.82
CA VAL A 217 7.11 -1.89 -3.65
C VAL A 217 7.97 -0.64 -3.81
N CYS A 218 7.83 0.30 -2.86
CA CYS A 218 8.52 1.59 -2.85
C CYS A 218 9.80 1.58 -2.00
N ASP A 219 10.03 0.50 -1.25
CA ASP A 219 11.17 0.39 -0.34
C ASP A 219 12.50 0.53 -1.07
N VAL A 220 13.38 1.38 -0.53
CA VAL A 220 14.72 1.63 -1.06
C VAL A 220 15.71 0.68 -0.39
N SER A 221 16.27 -0.25 -1.17
CA SER A 221 17.33 -1.13 -0.72
C SER A 221 18.33 -1.39 -1.84
N GLN A 222 19.63 -1.29 -1.54
CA GLN A 222 20.74 -1.57 -2.45
C GLN A 222 21.63 -2.72 -1.92
N ASN A 223 21.32 -3.23 -0.73
CA ASN A 223 22.07 -4.29 -0.11
C ASN A 223 21.33 -5.63 -0.26
N PRO A 224 21.91 -6.62 -0.95
CA PRO A 224 21.30 -7.95 -1.13
C PRO A 224 21.02 -8.73 0.16
N GLU A 225 21.57 -8.28 1.29
CA GLU A 225 21.34 -8.91 2.59
C GLU A 225 20.10 -8.33 3.31
N ASP A 226 19.54 -7.22 2.81
CA ASP A 226 18.32 -6.66 3.39
C ASP A 226 17.11 -7.53 3.06
N PHE A 227 16.24 -7.74 4.03
CA PHE A 227 15.01 -8.54 3.89
C PHE A 227 14.18 -8.14 2.67
N ILE A 228 14.03 -6.83 2.41
CA ILE A 228 13.17 -6.31 1.36
C ILE A 228 13.84 -6.27 -0.03
N TYR A 229 15.15 -6.50 -0.12
CA TYR A 229 15.94 -6.29 -1.34
C TYR A 229 15.38 -7.06 -2.55
N GLU A 230 15.09 -8.36 -2.41
CA GLU A 230 14.59 -9.19 -3.53
C GLU A 230 13.23 -8.75 -4.07
N ARG A 231 12.45 -7.99 -3.26
CA ARG A 231 11.15 -7.44 -3.64
C ARG A 231 11.25 -6.01 -4.15
N SER A 232 12.28 -5.28 -3.75
CA SER A 232 12.52 -3.88 -4.13
C SER A 232 13.06 -3.75 -5.56
N PHE A 233 13.13 -2.52 -6.06
CA PHE A 233 13.78 -2.24 -7.35
C PHE A 233 15.32 -2.44 -7.30
N GLY A 234 15.91 -2.52 -6.13
CA GLY A 234 17.34 -2.82 -5.92
C GLY A 234 18.28 -1.66 -6.29
N ALA A 235 17.79 -0.42 -6.27
CA ALA A 235 18.53 0.76 -6.68
C ALA A 235 18.41 1.90 -5.66
N ASP A 236 18.98 3.08 -5.98
CA ASP A 236 18.85 4.27 -5.16
C ASP A 236 17.40 4.83 -5.17
N ALA A 237 17.15 5.81 -4.30
CA ALA A 237 15.83 6.40 -4.13
C ALA A 237 15.28 7.04 -5.42
N PHE A 238 16.12 7.66 -6.25
CA PHE A 238 15.66 8.33 -7.48
C PHE A 238 15.31 7.32 -8.57
N GLN A 239 16.08 6.25 -8.71
CA GLN A 239 15.78 5.17 -9.64
C GLN A 239 14.56 4.37 -9.20
N THR A 240 14.41 4.13 -7.89
CA THR A 240 13.20 3.52 -7.31
C THR A 240 11.97 4.41 -7.52
N ALA A 241 12.10 5.73 -7.39
CA ALA A 241 11.04 6.69 -7.69
C ALA A 241 10.57 6.64 -9.15
N GLU A 242 11.50 6.54 -10.09
CA GLU A 242 11.15 6.40 -11.53
C GLU A 242 10.45 5.06 -11.80
N TYR A 243 10.87 3.97 -11.13
CA TYR A 243 10.19 2.68 -11.19
C TYR A 243 8.76 2.79 -10.67
N VAL A 244 8.57 3.32 -9.46
CA VAL A 244 7.26 3.48 -8.83
C VAL A 244 6.33 4.34 -9.69
N LYS A 245 6.79 5.49 -10.15
CA LYS A 245 6.04 6.37 -11.05
C LYS A 245 5.63 5.65 -12.34
N THR A 246 6.54 4.89 -12.94
CA THR A 246 6.27 4.13 -14.17
C THR A 246 5.16 3.10 -13.94
N VAL A 247 5.27 2.29 -12.89
CA VAL A 247 4.28 1.25 -12.56
C VAL A 247 2.92 1.87 -12.25
N VAL A 248 2.84 2.87 -11.37
CA VAL A 248 1.57 3.54 -11.01
C VAL A 248 0.91 4.16 -12.26
N THR A 249 1.70 4.81 -13.12
CA THR A 249 1.16 5.41 -14.36
C THR A 249 0.51 4.34 -15.27
N VAL A 250 1.17 3.19 -15.45
CA VAL A 250 0.63 2.10 -16.29
C VAL A 250 -0.59 1.46 -15.63
N MET A 251 -0.54 1.16 -14.32
CA MET A 251 -1.68 0.60 -13.59
C MET A 251 -2.93 1.48 -13.71
N LYS A 252 -2.76 2.80 -13.55
CA LYS A 252 -3.82 3.79 -13.73
C LYS A 252 -4.39 3.80 -15.16
N GLN A 253 -3.53 3.69 -16.18
CA GLN A 253 -3.96 3.60 -17.58
C GLN A 253 -4.76 2.34 -17.87
N GLU A 254 -4.41 1.23 -17.23
CA GLU A 254 -5.13 -0.05 -17.37
C GLU A 254 -6.41 -0.11 -16.50
N GLY A 255 -6.60 0.82 -15.55
CA GLY A 255 -7.78 0.90 -14.69
C GLY A 255 -7.74 -0.05 -13.50
N ILE A 256 -6.56 -0.46 -13.01
CA ILE A 256 -6.37 -1.26 -11.80
C ILE A 256 -5.82 -0.40 -10.66
N GLY A 257 -6.35 -0.58 -9.45
CA GLY A 257 -5.90 0.13 -8.26
C GLY A 257 -4.47 -0.26 -7.84
N SER A 258 -3.70 0.76 -7.44
CA SER A 258 -2.29 0.65 -7.03
C SER A 258 -2.13 0.86 -5.53
N VAL A 259 -1.14 0.17 -4.91
CA VAL A 259 -0.83 0.28 -3.48
C VAL A 259 0.67 0.50 -3.31
N LEU A 260 1.06 1.69 -2.88
CA LEU A 260 2.43 2.00 -2.51
C LEU A 260 2.78 1.35 -1.17
N LYS A 261 3.84 0.55 -1.10
CA LYS A 261 4.22 -0.16 0.12
C LYS A 261 5.74 -0.29 0.27
N HIS A 262 6.22 -0.33 1.51
CA HIS A 262 5.54 -0.34 2.81
C HIS A 262 5.92 0.95 3.56
N PHE A 263 5.02 1.90 3.63
CA PHE A 263 5.29 3.19 4.26
C PHE A 263 5.60 3.03 5.76
N PRO A 264 6.58 3.77 6.33
CA PRO A 264 7.40 4.83 5.73
C PRO A 264 8.68 4.34 5.02
N GLY A 265 8.90 3.04 4.86
CA GLY A 265 10.04 2.39 4.21
C GLY A 265 10.78 1.45 5.16
N TYR A 266 10.98 0.20 4.74
CA TYR A 266 11.66 -0.82 5.56
C TYR A 266 13.16 -0.53 5.75
N GLY A 267 13.83 0.00 4.71
CA GLY A 267 15.28 0.14 4.74
C GLY A 267 15.97 -1.21 5.00
N ASN A 268 16.85 -1.24 6.02
CA ASN A 268 17.56 -2.46 6.44
C ASN A 268 16.91 -3.13 7.67
N ASN A 269 15.65 -2.86 7.98
CA ASN A 269 14.95 -3.44 9.12
C ASN A 269 14.57 -4.91 8.91
N SER A 270 14.24 -5.56 10.03
CA SER A 270 13.75 -6.93 10.07
C SER A 270 12.31 -7.02 9.52
N ASP A 271 11.93 -8.22 9.11
CA ASP A 271 10.58 -8.58 8.71
C ASP A 271 9.59 -8.50 9.88
N THR A 272 8.55 -7.68 9.78
CA THR A 272 7.50 -7.54 10.79
C THR A 272 6.55 -8.73 10.89
N HIS A 273 6.64 -9.70 9.96
CA HIS A 273 5.96 -10.98 10.10
C HIS A 273 6.52 -11.84 11.24
N THR A 274 7.72 -11.53 11.74
CA THR A 274 8.42 -12.32 12.76
C THR A 274 8.52 -11.64 14.12
N GLY A 275 7.84 -10.49 14.32
CA GLY A 275 7.82 -9.72 15.56
C GLY A 275 7.96 -8.22 15.35
N ILE A 276 8.10 -7.48 16.46
CA ILE A 276 8.24 -6.01 16.41
C ILE A 276 9.62 -5.64 15.84
N ALA A 277 9.62 -4.85 14.77
CA ALA A 277 10.82 -4.26 14.20
C ALA A 277 10.97 -2.80 14.63
N HIS A 278 12.16 -2.44 15.16
CA HIS A 278 12.48 -1.06 15.55
C HIS A 278 13.43 -0.41 14.54
N ASP A 279 13.04 0.76 14.07
CA ASP A 279 13.82 1.56 13.14
C ASP A 279 14.39 2.79 13.87
N GLU A 280 15.72 2.82 14.02
CA GLU A 280 16.47 3.88 14.69
C GLU A 280 17.05 4.90 13.71
N ARG A 281 16.70 4.83 12.41
CA ARG A 281 17.19 5.78 11.42
C ARG A 281 16.68 7.19 11.72
N SER A 282 17.46 8.18 11.29
CA SER A 282 17.09 9.59 11.47
C SER A 282 15.95 9.99 10.52
N PHE A 283 15.19 11.01 10.88
CA PHE A 283 14.14 11.54 10.03
C PHE A 283 14.68 12.04 8.68
N ASP A 284 15.91 12.59 8.67
CA ASP A 284 16.57 13.03 7.42
C ASP A 284 16.81 11.85 6.47
N THR A 285 17.09 10.63 6.98
CA THR A 285 17.22 9.43 6.15
C THR A 285 15.93 9.16 5.37
N PHE A 286 14.79 9.23 6.04
CA PHE A 286 13.50 9.06 5.37
C PHE A 286 13.22 10.17 4.36
N SER A 287 13.48 11.43 4.73
CA SER A 287 13.24 12.59 3.86
C SER A 287 14.11 12.58 2.61
N ASP A 288 15.37 12.17 2.74
CA ASP A 288 16.37 12.22 1.68
C ASP A 288 16.39 10.92 0.83
N SER A 289 15.68 9.88 1.25
CA SER A 289 15.66 8.59 0.59
C SER A 289 14.26 7.98 0.50
N ASP A 290 13.74 7.42 1.60
CA ASP A 290 12.56 6.55 1.59
C ASP A 290 11.29 7.25 1.09
N PHE A 291 11.09 8.54 1.41
CA PHE A 291 9.91 9.29 0.96
C PHE A 291 9.91 9.64 -0.52
N ILE A 292 11.07 9.62 -1.20
CA ILE A 292 11.19 10.01 -2.61
C ILE A 292 10.36 9.09 -3.52
N PRO A 293 10.43 7.74 -3.43
CA PRO A 293 9.57 6.86 -4.20
C PRO A 293 8.08 6.99 -3.87
N PHE A 294 7.72 7.17 -2.59
CA PHE A 294 6.33 7.38 -2.21
C PHE A 294 5.78 8.67 -2.81
N GLN A 295 6.53 9.79 -2.74
CA GLN A 295 6.11 11.04 -3.36
C GLN A 295 5.92 10.88 -4.87
N ALA A 296 6.84 10.19 -5.55
CA ALA A 296 6.72 9.94 -6.99
C ALA A 296 5.47 9.12 -7.35
N GLY A 297 5.10 8.14 -6.53
CA GLY A 297 3.87 7.37 -6.68
C GLY A 297 2.61 8.20 -6.41
N ILE A 298 2.62 9.04 -5.37
CA ILE A 298 1.54 9.97 -5.04
C ILE A 298 1.33 10.96 -6.19
N ASP A 299 2.39 11.56 -6.69
CA ASP A 299 2.35 12.51 -7.81
C ASP A 299 1.87 11.85 -9.13
N ALA A 300 2.11 10.54 -9.29
CA ALA A 300 1.59 9.74 -10.40
C ALA A 300 0.11 9.37 -10.24
N GLY A 301 -0.48 9.61 -9.07
CA GLY A 301 -1.88 9.37 -8.75
C GLY A 301 -2.15 7.95 -8.25
N ALA A 302 -1.29 7.43 -7.37
CA ALA A 302 -1.53 6.18 -6.67
C ALA A 302 -2.81 6.22 -5.83
N ASP A 303 -3.52 5.09 -5.78
CA ASP A 303 -4.84 4.98 -5.13
C ASP A 303 -4.72 4.74 -3.64
N MET A 304 -3.77 3.91 -3.22
CA MET A 304 -3.56 3.53 -1.82
C MET A 304 -2.10 3.62 -1.38
N VAL A 305 -1.90 3.79 -0.07
CA VAL A 305 -0.62 3.60 0.62
C VAL A 305 -0.82 2.64 1.78
N LEU A 306 -0.03 1.56 1.80
CA LEU A 306 0.00 0.58 2.88
C LEU A 306 1.09 0.96 3.89
N VAL A 307 0.67 1.10 5.16
CA VAL A 307 1.55 1.47 6.28
C VAL A 307 1.99 0.22 7.03
N SER A 308 3.30 0.06 7.18
CA SER A 308 3.94 -1.11 7.84
C SER A 308 3.79 -1.10 9.36
N HIS A 309 4.20 -2.20 10.00
CA HIS A 309 4.15 -2.34 11.47
C HIS A 309 5.48 -2.04 12.18
N ASN A 310 6.42 -1.40 11.49
CA ASN A 310 7.68 -0.96 12.12
C ASN A 310 7.43 0.13 13.16
N ILE A 311 8.12 0.09 14.30
CA ILE A 311 8.23 1.23 15.22
C ILE A 311 9.38 2.11 14.73
N VAL A 312 9.08 3.30 14.25
CA VAL A 312 10.07 4.23 13.68
C VAL A 312 10.36 5.31 14.68
N SER A 313 11.46 5.15 15.44
CA SER A 313 11.80 5.95 16.64
C SER A 313 11.82 7.46 16.38
N CYS A 314 12.22 7.91 15.20
CA CYS A 314 12.27 9.35 14.86
C CYS A 314 10.90 9.95 14.50
N MET A 315 9.85 9.15 14.34
CA MET A 315 8.46 9.58 14.05
C MET A 315 7.55 9.28 15.26
N ASP A 316 7.55 8.04 15.74
CA ASP A 316 6.83 7.59 16.92
C ASP A 316 7.61 6.43 17.55
N SER A 317 8.16 6.64 18.75
CA SER A 317 8.96 5.63 19.44
C SER A 317 8.14 4.62 20.23
N GLU A 318 6.82 4.83 20.32
CA GLU A 318 5.94 4.05 21.19
C GLU A 318 4.98 3.14 20.41
N LYS A 319 4.65 3.50 19.16
CA LYS A 319 3.63 2.80 18.37
C LYS A 319 4.18 2.31 17.03
N PRO A 320 3.70 1.15 16.55
CA PRO A 320 3.88 0.77 15.16
C PRO A 320 3.38 1.85 14.20
N ALA A 321 4.05 2.04 13.08
CA ALA A 321 3.72 3.07 12.10
C ALA A 321 2.24 3.04 11.67
N SER A 322 1.68 1.85 11.45
CA SER A 322 0.27 1.64 11.11
C SER A 322 -0.72 2.06 12.21
N LEU A 323 -0.26 2.17 13.47
CA LEU A 323 -1.06 2.59 14.63
C LEU A 323 -0.67 3.97 15.15
N SER A 324 0.19 4.71 14.44
CA SER A 324 0.72 6.02 14.84
C SER A 324 0.03 7.17 14.12
N PRO A 325 -0.73 8.04 14.82
CA PRO A 325 -1.27 9.27 14.23
C PRO A 325 -0.19 10.17 13.64
N THR A 326 1.02 10.19 14.22
CA THR A 326 2.14 11.00 13.73
C THR A 326 2.61 10.55 12.34
N VAL A 327 2.69 9.24 12.10
CA VAL A 327 3.08 8.68 10.79
C VAL A 327 2.02 9.00 9.73
N HIS A 328 0.74 8.90 10.10
CA HIS A 328 -0.37 9.26 9.21
C HIS A 328 -0.41 10.76 8.90
N ASP A 329 -0.12 11.62 9.87
CA ASP A 329 0.02 13.07 9.66
C ASP A 329 1.14 13.41 8.65
N ILE A 330 2.28 12.71 8.74
CA ILE A 330 3.37 12.85 7.77
C ILE A 330 2.88 12.49 6.37
N LEU A 331 2.19 11.37 6.21
CA LEU A 331 1.68 10.93 4.90
C LEU A 331 0.61 11.88 4.36
N ARG A 332 -0.36 12.30 5.19
CA ARG A 332 -1.43 13.22 4.79
C ARG A 332 -0.93 14.63 4.51
N ASN A 333 -0.21 15.22 5.47
CA ASN A 333 0.06 16.66 5.46
C ASN A 333 1.43 17.01 4.89
N ARG A 334 2.46 16.15 5.04
CA ARG A 334 3.78 16.43 4.50
C ARG A 334 3.97 15.92 3.07
N LEU A 335 3.49 14.70 2.77
CA LEU A 335 3.53 14.13 1.42
C LEU A 335 2.28 14.50 0.59
N GLY A 336 1.23 15.02 1.23
CA GLY A 336 0.01 15.48 0.54
C GLY A 336 -0.84 14.34 -0.05
N PHE A 337 -0.88 13.18 0.61
CA PHE A 337 -1.63 12.04 0.10
C PHE A 337 -3.11 12.12 0.49
N ASP A 338 -3.99 12.25 -0.49
CA ASP A 338 -5.45 12.33 -0.31
C ASP A 338 -6.18 11.00 -0.58
N GLY A 339 -5.47 9.97 -1.07
CA GLY A 339 -6.03 8.64 -1.34
C GLY A 339 -6.25 7.79 -0.09
N VAL A 340 -6.48 6.50 -0.26
CA VAL A 340 -6.78 5.56 0.83
C VAL A 340 -5.50 5.15 1.57
N ILE A 341 -5.41 5.41 2.88
CA ILE A 341 -4.36 4.87 3.73
C ILE A 341 -4.86 3.55 4.34
N MET A 342 -4.05 2.50 4.21
CA MET A 342 -4.39 1.20 4.76
C MET A 342 -3.29 0.64 5.66
N THR A 343 -3.69 -0.24 6.58
CA THR A 343 -2.73 -1.02 7.37
C THR A 343 -2.17 -2.19 6.56
N ASP A 344 -0.99 -2.70 6.92
CA ASP A 344 -0.64 -4.10 6.67
C ASP A 344 -1.55 -5.02 7.51
N ASP A 345 -1.49 -6.36 7.32
CA ASP A 345 -2.40 -7.28 8.01
C ASP A 345 -2.21 -7.20 9.55
N LEU A 346 -3.25 -6.78 10.26
CA LEU A 346 -3.24 -6.66 11.72
C LEU A 346 -3.04 -8.00 12.46
N SER A 347 -3.11 -9.14 11.76
CA SER A 347 -2.80 -10.45 12.32
C SER A 347 -1.31 -10.78 12.39
N MET A 348 -0.44 -9.91 11.87
CA MET A 348 1.02 -10.08 11.92
C MET A 348 1.56 -10.00 13.35
N ASP A 349 2.63 -10.76 13.62
CA ASP A 349 3.23 -10.83 14.97
C ASP A 349 3.68 -9.45 15.49
N GLY A 350 4.13 -8.55 14.58
CA GLY A 350 4.47 -7.17 14.95
C GLY A 350 3.34 -6.37 15.59
N ILE A 351 2.08 -6.71 15.32
CA ILE A 351 0.91 -6.12 15.98
C ILE A 351 0.48 -6.96 17.19
N ARG A 352 0.40 -8.29 17.06
CA ARG A 352 -0.03 -9.19 18.15
C ARG A 352 0.88 -9.15 19.36
N ASP A 353 2.17 -8.87 19.16
CA ASP A 353 3.11 -8.63 20.25
C ASP A 353 2.92 -7.27 20.92
N PHE A 354 2.25 -6.32 20.22
CA PHE A 354 2.01 -4.97 20.71
C PHE A 354 0.67 -4.81 21.42
N THR A 355 -0.42 -5.38 20.86
CA THR A 355 -1.78 -5.25 21.39
C THR A 355 -2.67 -6.43 20.97
N ASP A 356 -3.89 -6.54 21.53
CA ASP A 356 -4.87 -7.53 21.09
C ASP A 356 -5.61 -7.11 19.81
N ASP A 357 -6.26 -8.09 19.15
CA ASP A 357 -6.89 -7.90 17.84
C ASP A 357 -8.00 -6.83 17.85
N GLN A 358 -8.81 -6.74 18.92
CA GLN A 358 -9.87 -5.74 19.04
C GLN A 358 -9.31 -4.33 19.16
N GLN A 359 -8.35 -4.16 20.04
CA GLN A 359 -7.71 -2.88 20.27
C GLN A 359 -6.87 -2.45 19.07
N ALA A 360 -6.25 -3.38 18.35
CA ALA A 360 -5.50 -3.09 17.13
C ALA A 360 -6.36 -2.38 16.08
N ALA A 361 -7.56 -2.88 15.80
CA ALA A 361 -8.46 -2.28 14.82
C ALA A 361 -8.93 -0.88 15.24
N VAL A 362 -9.31 -0.71 16.52
CA VAL A 362 -9.71 0.60 17.06
C VAL A 362 -8.54 1.60 16.96
N MET A 363 -7.33 1.19 17.36
CA MET A 363 -6.13 2.03 17.26
C MET A 363 -5.79 2.38 15.82
N ALA A 364 -5.98 1.45 14.88
CA ALA A 364 -5.73 1.68 13.47
C ALA A 364 -6.64 2.78 12.89
N VAL A 365 -7.94 2.74 13.22
CA VAL A 365 -8.88 3.81 12.83
C VAL A 365 -8.47 5.14 13.48
N LEU A 366 -8.21 5.15 14.79
CA LEU A 366 -7.79 6.35 15.53
C LEU A 366 -6.45 6.92 15.04
N ALA A 367 -5.59 6.10 14.44
CA ALA A 367 -4.36 6.56 13.82
C ALA A 367 -4.59 7.29 12.49
N GLY A 368 -5.72 7.07 11.82
CA GLY A 368 -6.08 7.71 10.56
C GLY A 368 -6.02 6.78 9.34
N ASN A 369 -6.02 5.45 9.55
CA ASN A 369 -6.26 4.52 8.45
C ASN A 369 -7.70 4.61 7.97
N ASP A 370 -7.88 4.59 6.66
CA ASP A 370 -9.18 4.51 6.02
C ASP A 370 -9.61 3.06 5.81
N LEU A 371 -8.65 2.18 5.49
CA LEU A 371 -8.89 0.78 5.18
C LEU A 371 -8.01 -0.12 6.07
N ILE A 372 -8.60 -1.13 6.68
CA ILE A 372 -7.93 -2.07 7.58
C ILE A 372 -7.78 -3.40 6.89
N CYS A 373 -6.52 -3.84 6.67
CA CYS A 373 -6.23 -5.20 6.22
C CYS A 373 -6.25 -6.14 7.43
N CYS A 374 -7.05 -7.20 7.37
CA CYS A 374 -7.22 -8.08 8.52
C CYS A 374 -7.58 -9.53 8.15
N THR A 375 -7.27 -10.44 9.08
CA THR A 375 -7.74 -11.84 9.05
C THR A 375 -8.92 -12.04 10.00
N ASP A 376 -8.92 -11.39 11.18
CA ASP A 376 -9.90 -11.58 12.25
C ASP A 376 -11.04 -10.54 12.24
N TYR A 377 -11.55 -10.20 11.02
CA TYR A 377 -12.60 -9.19 10.82
C TYR A 377 -13.86 -9.45 11.66
N GLN A 378 -14.19 -10.71 11.91
CA GLN A 378 -15.34 -11.11 12.75
C GLN A 378 -15.24 -10.62 14.19
N THR A 379 -14.03 -10.37 14.69
CA THR A 379 -13.75 -9.80 16.01
C THR A 379 -13.52 -8.29 15.93
N GLN A 380 -12.86 -7.83 14.89
CA GLN A 380 -12.38 -6.45 14.74
C GLN A 380 -13.50 -5.48 14.33
N ILE A 381 -14.38 -5.87 13.38
CA ILE A 381 -15.51 -5.04 12.96
C ILE A 381 -16.44 -4.70 14.13
N PRO A 382 -16.92 -5.66 14.95
CA PRO A 382 -17.73 -5.33 16.13
C PRO A 382 -17.03 -4.39 17.13
N ALA A 383 -15.71 -4.52 17.31
CA ALA A 383 -14.95 -3.65 18.21
C ALA A 383 -14.93 -2.19 17.71
N VAL A 384 -14.72 -1.97 16.40
CA VAL A 384 -14.78 -0.63 15.79
C VAL A 384 -16.19 -0.05 15.86
N ILE A 385 -17.24 -0.84 15.62
CA ILE A 385 -18.64 -0.42 15.78
C ILE A 385 -18.92 0.01 17.23
N GLU A 386 -18.46 -0.75 18.22
CA GLU A 386 -18.64 -0.41 19.64
C GLU A 386 -17.89 0.89 20.01
N ALA A 387 -16.65 1.06 19.53
CA ALA A 387 -15.86 2.27 19.74
C ALA A 387 -16.51 3.51 19.10
N ALA A 388 -17.12 3.35 17.93
CA ALA A 388 -17.87 4.41 17.26
C ALA A 388 -19.17 4.73 18.02
N ALA A 389 -19.93 3.71 18.41
CA ALA A 389 -21.19 3.91 19.16
C ALA A 389 -20.97 4.54 20.54
N SER A 390 -19.82 4.30 21.18
CA SER A 390 -19.42 4.93 22.44
C SER A 390 -18.90 6.38 22.29
N GLY A 391 -18.56 6.78 21.07
CA GLY A 391 -17.97 8.08 20.76
C GLY A 391 -16.44 8.13 20.94
N GLU A 392 -15.77 7.00 21.10
CA GLU A 392 -14.31 6.88 21.10
C GLU A 392 -13.75 7.16 19.70
N ILE A 393 -14.39 6.60 18.66
CA ILE A 393 -14.17 6.98 17.25
C ILE A 393 -15.29 7.94 16.84
N SER A 394 -14.93 9.08 16.28
CA SER A 394 -15.95 10.04 15.80
C SER A 394 -16.61 9.56 14.51
N GLU A 395 -17.91 9.85 14.34
CA GLU A 395 -18.62 9.57 13.09
C GLU A 395 -17.94 10.26 11.89
N GLN A 396 -17.43 11.47 12.09
CA GLN A 396 -16.70 12.20 11.05
C GLN A 396 -15.48 11.42 10.53
N MET A 397 -14.69 10.76 11.41
CA MET A 397 -13.54 9.98 10.98
C MET A 397 -13.96 8.81 10.09
N ILE A 398 -15.06 8.15 10.44
CA ILE A 398 -15.62 7.04 9.67
C ILE A 398 -16.12 7.55 8.32
N ASP A 399 -16.86 8.64 8.28
CA ASP A 399 -17.41 9.22 7.05
C ASP A 399 -16.31 9.67 6.10
N GLU A 400 -15.24 10.28 6.60
CA GLU A 400 -14.08 10.67 5.81
C GLU A 400 -13.34 9.47 5.21
N ALA A 401 -13.17 8.40 5.99
CA ALA A 401 -12.56 7.16 5.53
C ALA A 401 -13.40 6.48 4.44
N VAL A 402 -14.70 6.32 4.71
CA VAL A 402 -15.66 5.74 3.75
C VAL A 402 -15.69 6.56 2.46
N MET A 403 -15.72 7.88 2.55
CA MET A 403 -15.71 8.75 1.38
C MET A 403 -14.47 8.54 0.50
N ARG A 404 -13.26 8.38 1.08
CA ARG A 404 -12.04 8.08 0.32
C ARG A 404 -12.12 6.72 -0.36
N ILE A 405 -12.63 5.71 0.35
CA ILE A 405 -12.84 4.35 -0.21
C ILE A 405 -13.84 4.38 -1.37
N LEU A 406 -14.97 5.08 -1.22
CA LEU A 406 -15.98 5.19 -2.27
C LEU A 406 -15.47 5.97 -3.48
N LYS A 407 -14.70 7.05 -3.28
CA LYS A 407 -14.01 7.79 -4.36
C LYS A 407 -13.06 6.88 -5.14
N MET A 408 -12.28 6.07 -4.44
CA MET A 408 -11.42 5.07 -5.09
C MET A 408 -12.24 4.03 -5.86
N LYS A 409 -13.30 3.48 -5.28
CA LYS A 409 -14.19 2.53 -5.98
C LYS A 409 -14.79 3.16 -7.24
N GLN A 410 -15.19 4.42 -7.19
CA GLN A 410 -15.71 5.16 -8.34
C GLN A 410 -14.63 5.38 -9.41
N SER A 411 -13.41 5.74 -9.03
CA SER A 411 -12.28 5.93 -9.98
C SER A 411 -11.89 4.63 -10.70
N LEU A 412 -12.12 3.47 -10.06
CA LEU A 412 -11.92 2.14 -10.63
C LEU A 412 -13.12 1.64 -11.44
N GLY A 413 -14.18 2.46 -11.60
CA GLY A 413 -15.38 2.09 -12.33
C GLY A 413 -16.27 1.05 -11.63
N LEU A 414 -16.10 0.87 -10.31
CA LEU A 414 -16.92 -0.03 -9.51
C LEU A 414 -18.25 0.60 -9.07
N LEU A 415 -18.33 1.93 -9.07
CA LEU A 415 -19.53 2.70 -8.79
C LEU A 415 -19.89 3.56 -10.00
N GLU A 416 -21.20 3.73 -10.21
CA GLU A 416 -21.71 4.59 -11.29
C GLU A 416 -21.26 6.05 -11.10
N THR A 417 -21.05 6.73 -12.22
CA THR A 417 -20.85 8.19 -12.24
C THR A 417 -22.15 8.85 -12.66
N ASP A 418 -22.42 10.06 -12.14
CA ASP A 418 -23.64 10.84 -12.41
C ASP A 418 -23.94 11.07 -13.91
N SER A 419 -22.97 10.84 -14.80
CA SER A 419 -23.11 11.02 -16.24
C SER A 419 -23.92 9.93 -16.95
N GLU A 420 -24.20 8.78 -16.32
CA GLU A 420 -24.97 7.69 -16.94
C GLU A 420 -26.49 7.75 -16.65
N ASN A 421 -26.91 8.63 -15.73
CA ASN A 421 -28.32 8.82 -15.35
C ASN A 421 -28.98 10.10 -15.92
N SER A 422 -28.35 10.73 -16.91
CA SER A 422 -28.86 11.98 -17.52
C SER A 422 -29.51 11.75 -18.89
#